data_51d5c1a47cbc75a4fb5b51b8eee1cc9b
#
_entry.id   51d5c1a47cbc75a4fb5b51b8eee1cc9b
#
_cell.length_a   1.000
_cell.length_b   1.000
_cell.length_c   1.000
_cell.angle_alpha   90.00
_cell.angle_beta   90.00
_cell.angle_gamma   90.00
#
_symmetry.space_group_name_H-M   'P 1'
#
loop_
_entity.id
_entity.type
_entity.pdbx_description
1 polymer ?
#
loop_
_entity_poly.entity_id
_entity_poly.type
_entity_poly.pdbx_seq_one_letter_code
_entity_poly.pdbx_strand_id
1 'polypeptide(L)'
;MPVLHTRDGDIDYQDIGTGDTTLFLMPGWCQPKTVFKKFSELAAVYFRVVTIDWRGHGESSTNGHDFDGAALLSDALTLIEHLGLTRIVPVSVAHASWISIDLVESLKKRIPAVIFLDWIMNQPEPEFFASIRAMQNEDSWQNARDDLYEYWLAQSDSPVMIHHLKTEMAESSYQLWRLAGQAIADAYYKYSSPLLRLEKLRNPPQAIHIYSLDRSDKYLAIQQCFYRKHNFFEVKRLETARTHLAVLERPEDVLEEILKLL
;
A
#
# COMPACT_ATOMS: atom_id res chain seq x y z
N MET A 1 -11.41 8.81 -16.41
CA MET A 1 -10.48 7.67 -16.35
C MET A 1 -11.25 6.40 -16.68
N PRO A 2 -10.61 5.30 -17.07
CA PRO A 2 -11.32 4.06 -17.34
C PRO A 2 -11.93 3.49 -16.05
N VAL A 3 -13.09 2.83 -16.21
CA VAL A 3 -13.85 2.22 -15.11
C VAL A 3 -14.13 0.77 -15.49
N LEU A 4 -13.85 -0.15 -14.58
CA LEU A 4 -14.25 -1.55 -14.70
C LEU A 4 -15.53 -1.78 -13.89
N HIS A 5 -16.63 -2.05 -14.59
CA HIS A 5 -17.91 -2.38 -13.97
C HIS A 5 -17.89 -3.81 -13.47
N THR A 6 -18.11 -4.00 -12.17
CA THR A 6 -18.22 -5.32 -11.55
C THR A 6 -19.60 -5.49 -10.87
N ARG A 7 -19.92 -6.70 -10.44
CA ARG A 7 -21.13 -6.96 -9.68
C ARG A 7 -21.17 -6.20 -8.35
N ASP A 8 -20.00 -6.02 -7.71
CA ASP A 8 -19.89 -5.50 -6.35
C ASP A 8 -19.56 -4.01 -6.29
N GLY A 9 -19.44 -3.36 -7.44
CA GLY A 9 -19.15 -1.94 -7.57
C GLY A 9 -18.28 -1.64 -8.79
N ASP A 10 -18.05 -0.38 -9.03
CA ASP A 10 -17.23 0.11 -10.11
C ASP A 10 -15.80 0.34 -9.61
N ILE A 11 -14.82 -0.18 -10.34
CA ILE A 11 -13.40 0.02 -10.04
C ILE A 11 -12.86 1.07 -11.01
N ASP A 12 -12.57 2.26 -10.49
CA ASP A 12 -11.85 3.29 -11.24
C ASP A 12 -10.35 2.99 -11.21
N TYR A 13 -9.69 3.14 -12.34
CA TYR A 13 -8.25 2.88 -12.45
C TYR A 13 -7.58 3.80 -13.46
N GLN A 14 -6.26 3.89 -13.39
CA GLN A 14 -5.42 4.48 -14.41
C GLN A 14 -4.60 3.38 -15.09
N ASP A 15 -4.41 3.47 -16.40
CA ASP A 15 -3.54 2.58 -17.18
C ASP A 15 -2.75 3.45 -18.17
N ILE A 16 -1.46 3.62 -17.92
CA ILE A 16 -0.56 4.50 -18.70
C ILE A 16 0.79 3.84 -18.95
N GLY A 17 1.54 4.39 -19.91
CA GLY A 17 2.82 3.81 -20.31
C GLY A 17 2.64 2.50 -21.09
N THR A 18 3.75 1.88 -21.41
CA THR A 18 3.81 0.60 -22.15
C THR A 18 4.98 -0.24 -21.69
N GLY A 19 4.92 -1.56 -21.89
CA GLY A 19 6.03 -2.47 -21.56
C GLY A 19 5.55 -3.85 -21.17
N ASP A 20 6.48 -4.81 -21.16
CA ASP A 20 6.19 -6.20 -20.81
C ASP A 20 5.95 -6.39 -19.30
N THR A 21 6.53 -5.50 -18.49
CA THR A 21 6.34 -5.48 -17.04
C THR A 21 5.37 -4.38 -16.67
N THR A 22 4.34 -4.73 -15.88
CA THR A 22 3.36 -3.77 -15.34
C THR A 22 3.65 -3.51 -13.87
N LEU A 23 3.85 -2.25 -13.49
CA LEU A 23 3.76 -1.84 -12.10
C LEU A 23 2.27 -1.72 -11.74
N PHE A 24 1.82 -2.51 -10.78
CA PHE A 24 0.45 -2.49 -10.28
C PHE A 24 0.42 -1.76 -8.95
N LEU A 25 -0.04 -0.50 -8.98
CA LEU A 25 0.04 0.44 -7.87
C LEU A 25 -1.21 0.37 -7.01
N MET A 26 -1.03 0.11 -5.72
CA MET A 26 -2.09 -0.08 -4.74
C MET A 26 -1.96 0.93 -3.60
N PRO A 27 -2.83 1.97 -3.55
CA PRO A 27 -2.87 2.93 -2.46
C PRO A 27 -3.12 2.25 -1.11
N GLY A 28 -2.68 2.89 -0.03
CA GLY A 28 -3.05 2.49 1.33
C GLY A 28 -4.54 2.69 1.59
N TRP A 29 -5.01 2.19 2.72
CA TRP A 29 -6.40 2.37 3.11
C TRP A 29 -6.74 3.83 3.34
N CYS A 30 -7.94 4.23 2.98
CA CYS A 30 -8.45 5.61 2.99
C CYS A 30 -7.68 6.58 2.07
N GLN A 31 -6.88 6.07 1.14
CA GLN A 31 -6.12 6.87 0.18
C GLN A 31 -6.66 6.66 -1.24
N PRO A 32 -6.91 7.73 -2.00
CA PRO A 32 -7.20 7.63 -3.42
C PRO A 32 -5.93 7.31 -4.23
N LYS A 33 -6.09 6.81 -5.46
CA LYS A 33 -4.97 6.53 -6.38
C LYS A 33 -4.10 7.74 -6.71
N THR A 34 -4.59 8.95 -6.43
CA THR A 34 -3.84 10.20 -6.63
C THR A 34 -2.56 10.27 -5.82
N VAL A 35 -2.42 9.47 -4.73
CA VAL A 35 -1.17 9.31 -3.98
C VAL A 35 0.00 8.89 -4.88
N PHE A 36 -0.28 8.19 -5.98
CA PHE A 36 0.72 7.76 -6.96
C PHE A 36 0.84 8.67 -8.18
N LYS A 37 0.08 9.80 -8.27
CA LYS A 37 -0.01 10.59 -9.49
C LYS A 37 1.35 10.92 -10.11
N LYS A 38 2.22 11.57 -9.35
CA LYS A 38 3.55 11.94 -9.84
C LYS A 38 4.45 10.74 -10.11
N PHE A 39 4.40 9.74 -9.24
CA PHE A 39 5.14 8.49 -9.41
C PHE A 39 4.72 7.77 -10.70
N SER A 40 3.41 7.66 -10.97
CA SER A 40 2.89 7.02 -12.18
C SER A 40 3.40 7.68 -13.47
N GLU A 41 3.40 9.02 -13.49
CA GLU A 41 3.92 9.79 -14.65
C GLU A 41 5.40 9.49 -14.91
N LEU A 42 6.21 9.41 -13.87
CA LEU A 42 7.65 9.11 -13.97
C LEU A 42 7.88 7.65 -14.37
N ALA A 43 7.19 6.73 -13.74
CA ALA A 43 7.35 5.29 -13.98
C ALA A 43 6.84 4.86 -15.36
N ALA A 44 5.85 5.56 -15.93
CA ALA A 44 5.30 5.28 -17.25
C ALA A 44 6.30 5.43 -18.42
N VAL A 45 7.45 6.05 -18.17
CA VAL A 45 8.55 6.12 -19.13
C VAL A 45 9.23 4.76 -19.30
N TYR A 46 9.19 3.91 -18.27
CA TYR A 46 9.92 2.63 -18.20
C TYR A 46 9.01 1.42 -18.21
N PHE A 47 7.77 1.56 -17.75
CA PHE A 47 6.83 0.47 -17.48
C PHE A 47 5.42 0.79 -17.96
N ARG A 48 4.61 -0.24 -18.18
CA ARG A 48 3.16 -0.05 -18.09
C ARG A 48 2.81 0.14 -16.62
N VAL A 49 1.99 1.13 -16.30
CA VAL A 49 1.61 1.47 -14.93
C VAL A 49 0.10 1.43 -14.80
N VAL A 50 -0.38 0.56 -13.95
CA VAL A 50 -1.81 0.44 -13.61
C VAL A 50 -1.98 0.83 -12.14
N THR A 51 -2.82 1.82 -11.87
CA THR A 51 -3.13 2.28 -10.50
C THR A 51 -4.61 2.11 -10.24
N ILE A 52 -4.98 1.45 -9.16
CA ILE A 52 -6.37 1.18 -8.76
C ILE A 52 -6.85 2.17 -7.69
N ASP A 53 -8.12 2.59 -7.76
CA ASP A 53 -8.86 2.99 -6.55
C ASP A 53 -9.56 1.75 -5.99
N TRP A 54 -9.33 1.46 -4.73
CA TRP A 54 -10.05 0.37 -4.06
C TRP A 54 -11.55 0.66 -4.00
N ARG A 55 -12.39 -0.37 -3.95
CA ARG A 55 -13.84 -0.17 -3.72
C ARG A 55 -14.07 0.76 -2.51
N GLY A 56 -14.95 1.75 -2.71
CA GLY A 56 -15.25 2.78 -1.70
C GLY A 56 -14.18 3.83 -1.46
N HIS A 57 -13.07 3.80 -2.22
CA HIS A 57 -12.02 4.81 -2.18
C HIS A 57 -12.02 5.62 -3.49
N GLY A 58 -11.59 6.88 -3.42
CA GLY A 58 -11.45 7.74 -4.59
C GLY A 58 -12.73 7.78 -5.43
N GLU A 59 -12.60 7.43 -6.71
CA GLU A 59 -13.71 7.41 -7.67
C GLU A 59 -14.40 6.03 -7.78
N SER A 60 -13.95 5.02 -7.04
CA SER A 60 -14.54 3.69 -7.04
C SER A 60 -15.77 3.58 -6.14
N SER A 61 -16.78 2.81 -6.56
CA SER A 61 -18.00 2.57 -5.79
C SER A 61 -18.01 1.20 -5.09
N THR A 62 -19.00 0.97 -4.22
CA THR A 62 -19.15 -0.31 -3.50
C THR A 62 -20.50 -0.99 -3.73
N ASN A 63 -21.43 -0.38 -4.46
CA ASN A 63 -22.83 -0.82 -4.54
C ASN A 63 -23.45 -1.16 -3.16
N GLY A 64 -22.98 -0.49 -2.10
CA GLY A 64 -23.46 -0.70 -0.73
C GLY A 64 -22.86 -1.88 0.01
N HIS A 65 -21.84 -2.54 -0.55
CA HIS A 65 -21.16 -3.65 0.11
C HIS A 65 -19.95 -3.17 0.92
N ASP A 66 -19.80 -3.70 2.12
CA ASP A 66 -18.58 -3.57 2.93
C ASP A 66 -17.41 -4.28 2.23
N PHE A 67 -16.19 -3.97 2.60
CA PHE A 67 -15.00 -4.65 2.13
C PHE A 67 -14.18 -5.27 3.26
N ASP A 68 -13.49 -6.34 2.91
CA ASP A 68 -12.41 -6.96 3.69
C ASP A 68 -11.22 -7.25 2.77
N GLY A 69 -10.18 -7.86 3.31
CA GLY A 69 -9.01 -8.20 2.51
C GLY A 69 -9.31 -9.15 1.34
N ALA A 70 -10.28 -10.03 1.48
CA ALA A 70 -10.66 -10.96 0.41
C ALA A 70 -11.40 -10.24 -0.73
N ALA A 71 -12.27 -9.30 -0.41
CA ALA A 71 -12.96 -8.46 -1.39
C ALA A 71 -11.96 -7.60 -2.18
N LEU A 72 -10.98 -6.97 -1.50
CA LEU A 72 -9.95 -6.16 -2.17
C LEU A 72 -9.00 -6.99 -3.04
N LEU A 73 -8.66 -8.21 -2.61
CA LEU A 73 -7.92 -9.15 -3.45
C LEU A 73 -8.72 -9.53 -4.69
N SER A 74 -10.03 -9.78 -4.55
CA SER A 74 -10.92 -10.10 -5.68
C SER A 74 -10.96 -8.95 -6.70
N ASP A 75 -11.03 -7.70 -6.24
CA ASP A 75 -10.98 -6.52 -7.12
C ASP A 75 -9.68 -6.43 -7.89
N ALA A 76 -8.55 -6.59 -7.20
CA ALA A 76 -7.23 -6.55 -7.83
C ALA A 76 -7.09 -7.67 -8.89
N LEU A 77 -7.50 -8.90 -8.57
CA LEU A 77 -7.47 -10.03 -9.52
C LEU A 77 -8.39 -9.78 -10.71
N THR A 78 -9.59 -9.25 -10.49
CA THR A 78 -10.55 -8.94 -11.55
C THR A 78 -9.99 -7.90 -12.53
N LEU A 79 -9.37 -6.83 -12.01
CA LEU A 79 -8.74 -5.80 -12.83
C LEU A 79 -7.52 -6.35 -13.59
N ILE A 80 -6.67 -7.16 -12.94
CA ILE A 80 -5.51 -7.82 -13.54
C ILE A 80 -5.92 -8.72 -14.72
N GLU A 81 -6.97 -9.50 -14.57
CA GLU A 81 -7.48 -10.38 -15.63
C GLU A 81 -8.17 -9.57 -16.74
N HIS A 82 -8.96 -8.55 -16.40
CA HIS A 82 -9.59 -7.66 -17.38
C HIS A 82 -8.56 -6.99 -18.29
N LEU A 83 -7.44 -6.56 -17.76
CA LEU A 83 -6.36 -5.89 -18.50
C LEU A 83 -5.35 -6.86 -19.14
N GLY A 84 -5.51 -8.18 -18.93
CA GLY A 84 -4.63 -9.22 -19.47
C GLY A 84 -3.17 -9.06 -19.01
N LEU A 85 -2.92 -8.62 -17.76
CA LEU A 85 -1.58 -8.40 -17.25
C LEU A 85 -0.86 -9.73 -17.03
N THR A 86 0.32 -9.91 -17.59
CA THR A 86 1.05 -11.20 -17.55
C THR A 86 2.28 -11.19 -16.66
N ARG A 87 2.98 -10.07 -16.57
CA ARG A 87 4.16 -9.88 -15.71
C ARG A 87 3.94 -8.63 -14.86
N ILE A 88 3.70 -8.84 -13.58
CA ILE A 88 3.18 -7.84 -12.66
C ILE A 88 4.14 -7.64 -11.51
N VAL A 89 4.44 -6.40 -11.19
CA VAL A 89 5.16 -5.99 -9.97
C VAL A 89 4.20 -5.18 -9.11
N PRO A 90 3.62 -5.77 -8.06
CA PRO A 90 2.82 -5.03 -7.09
C PRO A 90 3.68 -4.00 -6.37
N VAL A 91 3.20 -2.75 -6.34
CA VAL A 91 3.77 -1.65 -5.57
C VAL A 91 2.68 -1.14 -4.65
N SER A 92 2.82 -1.32 -3.36
CA SER A 92 1.75 -1.08 -2.39
C SER A 92 2.17 -0.18 -1.24
N VAL A 93 1.29 0.74 -0.86
CA VAL A 93 1.51 1.63 0.28
C VAL A 93 0.91 1.02 1.55
N ALA A 94 1.69 1.03 2.63
CA ALA A 94 1.26 0.65 3.98
C ALA A 94 0.48 -0.68 3.99
N HIS A 95 -0.73 -0.71 4.55
CA HIS A 95 -1.49 -1.93 4.76
C HIS A 95 -2.08 -2.57 3.49
N ALA A 96 -2.13 -1.85 2.35
CA ALA A 96 -2.43 -2.46 1.06
C ALA A 96 -1.41 -3.56 0.68
N SER A 97 -0.25 -3.55 1.29
CA SER A 97 0.79 -4.57 1.11
C SER A 97 0.39 -5.99 1.54
N TRP A 98 -0.65 -6.13 2.38
CA TRP A 98 -1.25 -7.45 2.62
C TRP A 98 -1.79 -8.07 1.34
N ILE A 99 -2.44 -7.25 0.50
CA ILE A 99 -2.97 -7.71 -0.80
C ILE A 99 -1.83 -8.06 -1.76
N SER A 100 -0.69 -7.35 -1.71
CA SER A 100 0.50 -7.75 -2.50
C SER A 100 0.97 -9.16 -2.19
N ILE A 101 0.97 -9.57 -0.91
CA ILE A 101 1.35 -10.93 -0.53
C ILE A 101 0.29 -11.95 -0.99
N ASP A 102 -1.00 -11.60 -0.91
CA ASP A 102 -2.09 -12.45 -1.42
C ASP A 102 -2.01 -12.62 -2.96
N LEU A 103 -1.64 -11.57 -3.68
CA LEU A 103 -1.39 -11.63 -5.12
C LEU A 103 -0.20 -12.54 -5.46
N VAL A 104 0.89 -12.50 -4.66
CA VAL A 104 2.03 -13.41 -4.83
C VAL A 104 1.58 -14.87 -4.72
N GLU A 105 0.77 -15.20 -3.71
CA GLU A 105 0.25 -16.56 -3.54
C GLU A 105 -0.69 -16.98 -4.67
N SER A 106 -1.51 -16.05 -5.19
CA SER A 106 -2.50 -16.32 -6.24
C SER A 106 -1.86 -16.41 -7.64
N LEU A 107 -0.96 -15.50 -7.98
CA LEU A 107 -0.44 -15.31 -9.33
C LEU A 107 0.96 -15.93 -9.54
N LYS A 108 1.67 -16.25 -8.46
CA LYS A 108 2.93 -17.02 -8.49
C LYS A 108 3.96 -16.44 -9.47
N LYS A 109 4.31 -17.20 -10.53
CA LYS A 109 5.34 -16.81 -11.51
C LYS A 109 5.02 -15.54 -12.29
N ARG A 110 3.78 -15.05 -12.27
CA ARG A 110 3.43 -13.74 -12.89
C ARG A 110 4.01 -12.57 -12.09
N ILE A 111 4.40 -12.77 -10.83
CA ILE A 111 4.98 -11.76 -9.96
C ILE A 111 6.47 -12.04 -9.74
N PRO A 112 7.37 -11.40 -10.50
CA PRO A 112 8.82 -11.57 -10.34
C PRO A 112 9.39 -10.81 -9.14
N ALA A 113 8.74 -9.70 -8.75
CA ALA A 113 9.15 -8.88 -7.62
C ALA A 113 7.93 -8.21 -6.97
N VAL A 114 8.08 -7.75 -5.72
CA VAL A 114 7.07 -6.99 -4.97
C VAL A 114 7.72 -5.84 -4.19
N ILE A 115 7.06 -4.68 -4.21
CA ILE A 115 7.54 -3.46 -3.58
C ILE A 115 6.57 -3.07 -2.47
N PHE A 116 7.06 -2.98 -1.25
CA PHE A 116 6.32 -2.50 -0.09
C PHE A 116 6.79 -1.09 0.25
N LEU A 117 5.87 -0.14 0.36
CA LEU A 117 6.18 1.25 0.68
C LEU A 117 5.63 1.59 2.08
N ASP A 118 6.50 2.09 2.95
CA ASP A 118 6.14 2.65 4.26
C ASP A 118 5.21 1.75 5.12
N TRP A 119 5.46 0.46 5.16
CA TRP A 119 4.64 -0.51 5.88
C TRP A 119 5.23 -0.90 7.24
N ILE A 120 4.39 -1.27 8.21
CA ILE A 120 4.82 -1.82 9.50
C ILE A 120 5.15 -3.30 9.33
N MET A 121 6.42 -3.62 9.08
CA MET A 121 6.90 -4.98 8.78
C MET A 121 6.97 -5.91 10.00
N ASN A 122 7.08 -5.34 11.19
CA ASN A 122 7.15 -6.09 12.46
C ASN A 122 5.75 -6.27 13.04
N GLN A 123 5.64 -7.07 14.09
CA GLN A 123 4.44 -7.08 14.93
C GLN A 123 4.26 -5.70 15.56
N PRO A 124 3.09 -5.06 15.39
CA PRO A 124 2.83 -3.75 16.00
C PRO A 124 2.78 -3.81 17.52
N GLU A 125 3.14 -2.70 18.15
CA GLU A 125 3.00 -2.53 19.59
C GLU A 125 1.52 -2.35 20.00
N PRO A 126 1.16 -2.56 21.27
CA PRO A 126 -0.22 -2.46 21.76
C PRO A 126 -0.91 -1.13 21.48
N GLU A 127 -0.16 -0.03 21.45
CA GLU A 127 -0.63 1.33 21.18
C GLU A 127 -1.18 1.46 19.76
N PHE A 128 -0.56 0.79 18.78
CA PHE A 128 -1.06 0.73 17.42
C PHE A 128 -2.48 0.13 17.37
N PHE A 129 -2.70 -0.99 18.08
CA PHE A 129 -4.02 -1.60 18.13
C PHE A 129 -5.05 -0.75 18.89
N ALA A 130 -4.60 0.07 19.86
CA ALA A 130 -5.47 1.04 20.53
C ALA A 130 -5.94 2.12 19.54
N SER A 131 -5.02 2.68 18.72
CA SER A 131 -5.35 3.65 17.67
C SER A 131 -6.28 3.05 16.61
N ILE A 132 -6.01 1.82 16.15
CA ILE A 132 -6.88 1.12 15.20
C ILE A 132 -8.29 0.90 15.77
N ARG A 133 -8.44 0.55 17.05
CA ARG A 133 -9.77 0.45 17.70
C ARG A 133 -10.46 1.80 17.82
N ALA A 134 -9.72 2.87 18.11
CA ALA A 134 -10.28 4.22 18.16
C ALA A 134 -10.81 4.68 16.80
N MET A 135 -10.13 4.32 15.68
CA MET A 135 -10.61 4.57 14.32
C MET A 135 -11.92 3.83 13.97
N GLN A 136 -12.22 2.73 14.65
CA GLN A 136 -13.42 1.93 14.43
C GLN A 136 -14.61 2.39 15.27
N ASN A 137 -14.43 3.35 16.17
CA ASN A 137 -15.46 3.85 17.06
C ASN A 137 -15.94 5.23 16.57
N GLU A 138 -17.25 5.40 16.42
CA GLU A 138 -17.90 6.60 15.86
C GLU A 138 -17.58 7.86 16.65
N ASP A 139 -17.41 7.77 17.98
CA ASP A 139 -17.15 8.92 18.84
C ASP A 139 -15.67 9.37 18.82
N SER A 140 -14.75 8.52 18.38
CA SER A 140 -13.29 8.76 18.50
C SER A 140 -12.51 8.71 17.19
N TRP A 141 -13.11 8.27 16.08
CA TRP A 141 -12.37 8.04 14.83
C TRP A 141 -11.71 9.29 14.26
N GLN A 142 -12.36 10.46 14.39
CA GLN A 142 -11.80 11.71 13.88
C GLN A 142 -10.54 12.11 14.65
N ASN A 143 -10.57 12.01 15.98
CA ASN A 143 -9.40 12.29 16.79
C ASN A 143 -8.26 11.31 16.47
N ALA A 144 -8.57 10.02 16.36
CA ALA A 144 -7.58 9.00 16.01
C ALA A 144 -6.98 9.19 14.61
N ARG A 145 -7.77 9.65 13.64
CA ARG A 145 -7.31 10.04 12.32
C ARG A 145 -6.39 11.26 12.39
N ASP A 146 -6.79 12.27 13.12
CA ASP A 146 -6.03 13.54 13.23
C ASP A 146 -4.69 13.30 13.96
N ASP A 147 -4.67 12.49 15.03
CA ASP A 147 -3.44 12.04 15.69
C ASP A 147 -2.50 11.29 14.71
N LEU A 148 -3.06 10.45 13.82
CA LEU A 148 -2.30 9.77 12.79
C LEU A 148 -1.70 10.77 11.78
N TYR A 149 -2.45 11.77 11.36
CA TYR A 149 -1.97 12.81 10.45
C TYR A 149 -0.86 13.65 11.08
N GLU A 150 -1.01 14.02 12.35
CA GLU A 150 0.04 14.72 13.12
C GLU A 150 1.32 13.88 13.21
N TYR A 151 1.19 12.60 13.50
CA TYR A 151 2.33 11.68 13.54
C TYR A 151 3.05 11.58 12.17
N TRP A 152 2.30 11.52 11.07
CA TRP A 152 2.89 11.46 9.73
C TRP A 152 3.57 12.77 9.30
N LEU A 153 3.11 13.90 9.81
CA LEU A 153 3.66 15.23 9.53
C LEU A 153 4.72 15.68 10.55
N ALA A 154 4.94 14.93 11.63
CA ALA A 154 5.76 15.38 12.75
C ALA A 154 7.20 15.81 12.38
N GLN A 155 7.71 15.36 11.24
CA GLN A 155 9.06 15.67 10.75
C GLN A 155 9.06 16.38 9.39
N SER A 156 7.90 16.81 8.88
CA SER A 156 7.79 17.40 7.55
C SER A 156 6.68 18.45 7.46
N ASP A 157 6.98 19.53 6.78
CA ASP A 157 6.05 20.58 6.35
C ASP A 157 5.73 20.49 4.85
N SER A 158 5.90 19.32 4.24
CA SER A 158 5.66 19.07 2.83
C SER A 158 4.24 19.48 2.41
N PRO A 159 4.09 20.48 1.51
CA PRO A 159 2.77 20.94 1.07
C PRO A 159 1.96 19.83 0.37
N VAL A 160 2.63 18.91 -0.32
CA VAL A 160 2.00 17.78 -1.01
C VAL A 160 1.39 16.82 0.01
N MET A 161 2.12 16.52 1.08
CA MET A 161 1.61 15.69 2.19
C MET A 161 0.45 16.34 2.91
N ILE A 162 0.57 17.63 3.24
CA ILE A 162 -0.50 18.38 3.92
C ILE A 162 -1.77 18.36 3.06
N HIS A 163 -1.65 18.60 1.76
CA HIS A 163 -2.79 18.55 0.83
C HIS A 163 -3.42 17.16 0.80
N HIS A 164 -2.62 16.11 0.63
CA HIS A 164 -3.11 14.73 0.58
C HIS A 164 -3.90 14.35 1.84
N LEU A 165 -3.33 14.61 3.02
CA LEU A 165 -3.96 14.26 4.29
C LEU A 165 -5.21 15.11 4.59
N LYS A 166 -5.09 16.45 4.43
CA LYS A 166 -6.14 17.40 4.85
C LYS A 166 -7.22 17.67 3.81
N THR A 167 -7.01 17.21 2.57
CA THR A 167 -7.98 17.38 1.48
C THR A 167 -8.42 16.01 0.95
N GLU A 168 -7.53 15.23 0.36
CA GLU A 168 -7.93 13.99 -0.32
C GLU A 168 -8.37 12.89 0.67
N MET A 169 -7.58 12.60 1.72
CA MET A 169 -7.95 11.61 2.72
C MET A 169 -9.05 12.10 3.69
N ALA A 170 -9.18 13.42 3.87
CA ALA A 170 -10.21 13.99 4.74
C ALA A 170 -11.64 13.74 4.22
N GLU A 171 -11.81 13.49 2.92
CA GLU A 171 -13.10 13.13 2.31
C GLU A 171 -13.57 11.71 2.66
N SER A 172 -12.67 10.88 3.19
CA SER A 172 -12.98 9.49 3.59
C SER A 172 -13.98 9.46 4.75
N SER A 173 -15.08 8.72 4.55
CA SER A 173 -16.16 8.61 5.53
C SER A 173 -15.74 7.81 6.77
N TYR A 174 -16.51 7.96 7.88
CA TYR A 174 -16.37 7.09 9.05
C TYR A 174 -16.44 5.59 8.68
N GLN A 175 -17.38 5.22 7.82
CA GLN A 175 -17.55 3.83 7.39
C GLN A 175 -16.26 3.30 6.75
N LEU A 176 -15.61 4.11 5.92
CA LEU A 176 -14.35 3.73 5.27
C LEU A 176 -13.22 3.53 6.30
N TRP A 177 -13.06 4.45 7.25
CA TRP A 177 -12.07 4.34 8.33
C TRP A 177 -12.32 3.13 9.22
N ARG A 178 -13.58 2.86 9.55
CA ARG A 178 -13.99 1.69 10.34
C ARG A 178 -13.60 0.38 9.65
N LEU A 179 -13.94 0.24 8.36
CA LEU A 179 -13.61 -0.96 7.58
C LEU A 179 -12.11 -1.13 7.38
N ALA A 180 -11.40 -0.03 7.11
CA ALA A 180 -9.93 -0.03 7.01
C ALA A 180 -9.28 -0.49 8.32
N GLY A 181 -9.72 0.06 9.45
CA GLY A 181 -9.25 -0.34 10.78
C GLY A 181 -9.51 -1.83 11.07
N GLN A 182 -10.70 -2.34 10.71
CA GLN A 182 -11.03 -3.75 10.87
C GLN A 182 -10.12 -4.64 10.01
N ALA A 183 -9.95 -4.31 8.72
CA ALA A 183 -9.10 -5.10 7.81
C ALA A 183 -7.62 -5.13 8.25
N ILE A 184 -7.12 -4.01 8.79
CA ILE A 184 -5.76 -3.93 9.35
C ILE A 184 -5.63 -4.84 10.58
N ALA A 185 -6.56 -4.73 11.53
CA ALA A 185 -6.54 -5.53 12.75
C ALA A 185 -6.60 -7.03 12.44
N ASP A 186 -7.53 -7.45 11.59
CA ASP A 186 -7.73 -8.85 11.20
C ASP A 186 -6.47 -9.45 10.56
N ALA A 187 -5.79 -8.67 9.69
CA ALA A 187 -4.56 -9.12 9.06
C ALA A 187 -3.44 -9.38 10.08
N TYR A 188 -3.22 -8.44 11.02
CA TYR A 188 -2.21 -8.64 12.07
C TYR A 188 -2.60 -9.73 13.06
N TYR A 189 -3.87 -9.88 13.43
CA TYR A 189 -4.31 -10.98 14.27
C TYR A 189 -4.11 -12.34 13.60
N LYS A 190 -4.35 -12.43 12.29
CA LYS A 190 -4.18 -13.65 11.50
C LYS A 190 -2.72 -14.03 11.27
N TYR A 191 -1.86 -13.04 10.97
CA TYR A 191 -0.50 -13.29 10.47
C TYR A 191 0.60 -12.84 11.42
N SER A 192 0.28 -12.12 12.49
CA SER A 192 1.17 -11.53 13.49
C SER A 192 2.06 -10.42 12.92
N SER A 193 2.77 -10.66 11.83
CA SER A 193 3.56 -9.63 11.13
C SER A 193 3.76 -9.97 9.65
N PRO A 194 4.02 -8.96 8.80
CA PRO A 194 4.39 -9.16 7.41
C PRO A 194 5.62 -10.05 7.22
N LEU A 195 6.68 -9.85 7.99
CA LEU A 195 7.89 -10.66 7.89
C LEU A 195 7.61 -12.14 8.15
N LEU A 196 6.81 -12.47 9.18
CA LEU A 196 6.40 -13.85 9.44
C LEU A 196 5.56 -14.47 8.34
N ARG A 197 4.76 -13.65 7.64
CA ARG A 197 3.99 -14.12 6.50
C ARG A 197 4.86 -14.35 5.28
N LEU A 198 5.80 -13.43 5.00
CA LEU A 198 6.76 -13.56 3.91
C LEU A 198 7.64 -14.81 4.07
N GLU A 199 8.07 -15.13 5.30
CA GLU A 199 8.85 -16.33 5.60
C GLU A 199 8.12 -17.64 5.24
N LYS A 200 6.78 -17.64 5.25
CA LYS A 200 5.94 -18.81 4.93
C LYS A 200 5.65 -18.98 3.44
N LEU A 201 6.00 -18.00 2.61
CA LEU A 201 5.78 -18.11 1.16
C LEU A 201 6.62 -19.22 0.56
N ARG A 202 6.00 -20.01 -0.33
CA ARG A 202 6.74 -20.98 -1.16
C ARG A 202 7.26 -20.27 -2.41
N ASN A 203 8.59 -20.29 -2.59
CA ASN A 203 9.24 -19.62 -3.72
C ASN A 203 8.89 -18.12 -3.79
N PRO A 204 9.22 -17.34 -2.76
CA PRO A 204 8.92 -15.91 -2.74
C PRO A 204 9.63 -15.19 -3.90
N PRO A 205 9.00 -14.17 -4.52
CA PRO A 205 9.68 -13.31 -5.47
C PRO A 205 10.70 -12.42 -4.75
N GLN A 206 11.51 -11.67 -5.52
CA GLN A 206 12.28 -10.59 -4.93
C GLN A 206 11.35 -9.57 -4.26
N ALA A 207 11.70 -9.14 -3.08
CA ALA A 207 10.89 -8.21 -2.29
C ALA A 207 11.76 -7.09 -1.73
N ILE A 208 11.31 -5.85 -1.88
CA ILE A 208 11.96 -4.71 -1.24
C ILE A 208 10.95 -3.94 -0.39
N HIS A 209 11.36 -3.60 0.84
CA HIS A 209 10.64 -2.64 1.68
C HIS A 209 11.37 -1.29 1.66
N ILE A 210 10.74 -0.30 1.04
CA ILE A 210 11.22 1.09 1.00
C ILE A 210 10.41 1.88 2.02
N TYR A 211 11.06 2.57 2.94
CA TYR A 211 10.38 3.39 3.94
C TYR A 211 11.16 4.67 4.24
N SER A 212 10.48 5.67 4.75
CA SER A 212 11.04 7.00 4.97
C SER A 212 10.86 7.51 6.40
N LEU A 213 9.72 7.25 7.04
CA LEU A 213 9.46 7.76 8.39
C LEU A 213 10.51 7.25 9.37
N ASP A 214 11.07 8.16 10.18
CA ASP A 214 12.06 7.78 11.18
C ASP A 214 11.42 6.84 12.21
N ARG A 215 12.00 5.67 12.34
CA ARG A 215 11.59 4.62 13.27
C ARG A 215 12.79 4.23 14.11
N SER A 216 12.53 3.54 15.22
CA SER A 216 13.60 3.09 16.11
C SER A 216 14.64 2.22 15.40
N ASP A 217 15.90 2.28 15.85
CA ASP A 217 16.97 1.40 15.35
C ASP A 217 16.60 -0.08 15.44
N LYS A 218 15.80 -0.47 16.44
CA LYS A 218 15.26 -1.82 16.58
C LYS A 218 14.40 -2.22 15.39
N TYR A 219 13.60 -1.29 14.85
CA TYR A 219 12.75 -1.55 13.68
C TYR A 219 13.58 -1.92 12.45
N LEU A 220 14.63 -1.16 12.17
CA LEU A 220 15.54 -1.45 11.07
C LEU A 220 16.35 -2.73 11.32
N ALA A 221 16.85 -2.92 12.52
CA ALA A 221 17.67 -4.09 12.89
C ALA A 221 16.92 -5.42 12.69
N ILE A 222 15.62 -5.47 13.00
CA ILE A 222 14.79 -6.66 12.78
C ILE A 222 14.69 -6.98 11.29
N GLN A 223 14.44 -6.00 10.42
CA GLN A 223 14.36 -6.20 8.98
C GLN A 223 15.71 -6.57 8.37
N GLN A 224 16.80 -5.98 8.83
CA GLN A 224 18.16 -6.37 8.43
C GLN A 224 18.51 -7.80 8.88
N CYS A 225 18.03 -8.24 10.04
CA CYS A 225 18.17 -9.62 10.48
C CYS A 225 17.39 -10.58 9.56
N PHE A 226 16.19 -10.19 9.14
CA PHE A 226 15.39 -10.94 8.18
C PHE A 226 16.09 -11.02 6.81
N TYR A 227 16.58 -9.90 6.29
CA TYR A 227 17.37 -9.84 5.05
C TYR A 227 18.57 -10.79 5.06
N ARG A 228 19.33 -10.83 6.16
CA ARG A 228 20.50 -11.76 6.28
C ARG A 228 20.13 -13.24 6.22
N LYS A 229 18.88 -13.58 6.55
CA LYS A 229 18.36 -14.96 6.51
C LYS A 229 17.70 -15.31 5.19
N HIS A 230 17.16 -14.30 4.49
CA HIS A 230 16.29 -14.46 3.34
C HIS A 230 16.74 -13.57 2.19
N ASN A 231 17.52 -14.14 1.27
CA ASN A 231 18.13 -13.44 0.13
C ASN A 231 17.12 -12.87 -0.89
N PHE A 232 15.83 -13.15 -0.73
CA PHE A 232 14.76 -12.58 -1.55
C PHE A 232 14.25 -11.24 -1.04
N PHE A 233 14.62 -10.81 0.17
CA PHE A 233 14.11 -9.61 0.80
C PHE A 233 15.19 -8.56 0.98
N GLU A 234 14.87 -7.32 0.66
CA GLU A 234 15.72 -6.15 0.92
C GLU A 234 14.95 -5.09 1.73
N VAL A 235 15.70 -4.25 2.44
CA VAL A 235 15.14 -3.10 3.15
C VAL A 235 15.95 -1.86 2.83
N LYS A 236 15.25 -0.79 2.44
CA LYS A 236 15.82 0.50 2.11
C LYS A 236 15.13 1.61 2.88
N ARG A 237 15.89 2.38 3.64
CA ARG A 237 15.43 3.65 4.21
C ARG A 237 15.78 4.79 3.26
N LEU A 238 14.80 5.62 2.91
CA LEU A 238 15.02 6.84 2.12
C LEU A 238 15.26 8.01 3.08
N GLU A 239 16.51 8.43 3.19
CA GLU A 239 16.92 9.56 4.04
C GLU A 239 16.44 10.92 3.49
N THR A 240 16.02 10.96 2.23
CA THR A 240 15.54 12.16 1.53
C THR A 240 14.08 12.48 1.81
N ALA A 241 13.29 11.50 2.25
CA ALA A 241 11.90 11.66 2.65
C ALA A 241 11.76 11.63 4.18
N ARG A 242 10.76 12.34 4.71
CA ARG A 242 10.54 12.50 6.15
C ARG A 242 9.12 12.20 6.59
N THR A 243 8.29 11.73 5.67
CA THR A 243 6.88 11.40 5.93
C THR A 243 6.62 9.91 5.80
N HIS A 244 5.41 9.48 6.16
CA HIS A 244 4.97 8.09 5.96
C HIS A 244 4.70 7.72 4.49
N LEU A 245 4.73 8.67 3.56
CA LEU A 245 4.42 8.45 2.14
C LEU A 245 5.59 8.89 1.25
N ALA A 246 6.68 8.10 1.27
CA ALA A 246 7.86 8.37 0.44
C ALA A 246 7.51 8.53 -1.05
N VAL A 247 6.56 7.75 -1.56
CA VAL A 247 6.13 7.79 -2.96
C VAL A 247 5.47 9.11 -3.35
N LEU A 248 4.86 9.81 -2.39
CA LEU A 248 4.26 11.12 -2.61
C LEU A 248 5.28 12.25 -2.44
N GLU A 249 6.18 12.12 -1.45
CA GLU A 249 7.17 13.15 -1.12
C GLU A 249 8.40 13.11 -2.02
N ARG A 250 8.87 11.91 -2.37
CA ARG A 250 10.09 11.66 -3.16
C ARG A 250 9.87 10.55 -4.20
N PRO A 251 8.96 10.76 -5.16
CA PRO A 251 8.62 9.73 -6.15
C PRO A 251 9.81 9.34 -7.04
N GLU A 252 10.74 10.28 -7.32
CA GLU A 252 11.95 10.02 -8.10
C GLU A 252 12.87 9.02 -7.38
N ASP A 253 13.09 9.21 -6.08
CA ASP A 253 13.98 8.37 -5.28
C ASP A 253 13.38 6.97 -5.12
N VAL A 254 12.06 6.85 -4.95
CA VAL A 254 11.36 5.56 -4.92
C VAL A 254 11.52 4.84 -6.26
N LEU A 255 11.36 5.56 -7.38
CA LEU A 255 11.53 4.97 -8.72
C LEU A 255 12.97 4.48 -8.95
N GLU A 256 13.96 5.24 -8.50
CA GLU A 256 15.38 4.84 -8.61
C GLU A 256 15.64 3.50 -7.90
N GLU A 257 15.11 3.29 -6.69
CA GLU A 257 15.26 2.02 -5.98
C GLU A 257 14.51 0.87 -6.67
N ILE A 258 13.36 1.14 -7.29
CA ILE A 258 12.63 0.13 -8.07
C ILE A 258 13.39 -0.25 -9.35
N LEU A 259 13.99 0.71 -10.04
CA LEU A 259 14.81 0.45 -11.23
C LEU A 259 16.08 -0.35 -10.95
N LYS A 260 16.62 -0.27 -9.74
CA LYS A 260 17.76 -1.11 -9.31
C LYS A 260 17.37 -2.56 -9.06
N LEU A 261 16.12 -2.80 -8.68
CA LEU A 261 15.61 -4.14 -8.37
C LEU A 261 15.16 -4.90 -9.62
N LEU A 262 14.62 -4.20 -10.64
CA LEU A 262 14.01 -4.79 -11.84
C LEU A 262 14.94 -4.79 -13.06
#